data_7a1f31513dff98a0b6e494c543f063a7
#
_entry.id   7a1f31513dff98a0b6e494c543f063a7
#
_cell.length_a   1.000
_cell.length_b   1.000
_cell.length_c   1.000
_cell.angle_alpha   90.00
_cell.angle_beta   90.00
_cell.angle_gamma   90.00
#
_symmetry.space_group_name_H-M   'P 1'
#
loop_
_entity.id
_entity.type
_entity.pdbx_description
1 polymer ?
#
loop_
_entity_poly.entity_id
_entity_poly.type
_entity_poly.pdbx_seq_one_letter_code
_entity_poly.pdbx_strand_id
1 'polypeptide(L)'
;MSWYEPSFVYQVYPLGLCGAPHENDGVVVPRLRKLVDDGWIDHMERLGATCLMLNPVFQSLTHGYDTTDYTTVDCRLGTNDDLRFVVDACHKAGIRVLLDGVFNHVGREFFAFRDVRENGQQSRYAGWFNIDWNGNSEFNDGFGYETWAGVSTLVKLNHGNFELNDYLADVIRGWVRDFDIDGLRLDVAYCLDRGYLGYLRQIADGISQERGEKFVLVGETMFGDYNQWMGDGLCDSVTNYEAYKGLWSSFNSANMHEVAYALERQSGSQPWDLYTGKHLLDFVDNHDVPRIATKLDDKRQLKPLYGLLFAMCGVPCVYYGSEWGIEGEQHFGDYELRPALGAPEWNDLTDWVAALAHAREKSDAIVWGDYRELQCQPRQLVFQRSHGDERVIVAINASAESAVAHFDAGCGRAVDLITGEPHDFGGGSELAPFSAYWWLCE
;
A
#
# COMPACT_ATOMS: atom_id res chain seq x y z
N MET A 1 19.26 -9.07 0.83
CA MET A 1 17.82 -8.99 0.54
C MET A 1 17.20 -8.08 1.58
N SER A 2 16.30 -7.21 1.21
CA SER A 2 15.61 -6.34 2.16
C SER A 2 14.48 -7.12 2.85
N TRP A 3 13.98 -6.63 3.94
CA TRP A 3 12.83 -7.21 4.64
C TRP A 3 11.50 -6.96 3.92
N TYR A 4 11.46 -5.98 3.01
CA TYR A 4 10.22 -5.50 2.41
C TYR A 4 9.68 -6.43 1.31
N GLU A 5 10.51 -6.94 0.42
CA GLU A 5 10.06 -7.74 -0.72
C GLU A 5 9.30 -9.01 -0.33
N PRO A 6 9.69 -9.76 0.73
CA PRO A 6 8.91 -10.91 1.20
C PRO A 6 7.70 -10.52 2.05
N SER A 7 7.52 -9.24 2.37
CA SER A 7 6.47 -8.81 3.31
C SER A 7 5.05 -9.02 2.75
N PHE A 8 4.12 -9.10 3.69
CA PHE A 8 2.71 -8.84 3.51
C PHE A 8 2.34 -7.57 4.28
N VAL A 9 1.86 -6.55 3.58
CA VAL A 9 1.52 -5.25 4.14
C VAL A 9 0.05 -5.21 4.55
N TYR A 10 -0.22 -4.82 5.79
CA TYR A 10 -1.56 -4.51 6.27
C TYR A 10 -1.71 -2.98 6.37
N GLN A 11 -2.63 -2.42 5.62
CA GLN A 11 -2.84 -0.97 5.57
C GLN A 11 -3.96 -0.53 6.50
N VAL A 12 -3.73 0.50 7.29
CA VAL A 12 -4.71 1.10 8.19
C VAL A 12 -4.79 2.60 7.98
N TYR A 13 -6.03 3.12 7.84
CA TYR A 13 -6.31 4.55 7.94
C TYR A 13 -6.77 4.87 9.38
N PRO A 14 -5.88 5.38 10.25
CA PRO A 14 -6.11 5.37 11.69
C PRO A 14 -7.21 6.33 12.15
N LEU A 15 -7.37 7.51 11.51
CA LEU A 15 -8.47 8.43 11.84
C LEU A 15 -9.84 7.76 11.64
N GLY A 16 -9.99 6.96 10.58
CA GLY A 16 -11.21 6.18 10.32
C GLY A 16 -11.34 5.03 11.30
N LEU A 17 -10.42 4.05 11.24
CA LEU A 17 -10.48 2.83 12.07
C LEU A 17 -10.76 3.15 13.54
N CYS A 18 -10.06 4.14 14.08
CA CYS A 18 -10.15 4.49 15.49
C CYS A 18 -11.37 5.37 15.85
N GLY A 19 -12.19 5.75 14.86
CA GLY A 19 -13.41 6.54 15.07
C GLY A 19 -13.11 7.98 15.52
N ALA A 20 -12.08 8.60 14.96
CA ALA A 20 -11.78 10.00 15.19
C ALA A 20 -12.86 10.90 14.54
N PRO A 21 -13.19 12.06 15.12
CA PRO A 21 -14.05 13.02 14.45
C PRO A 21 -13.45 13.50 13.14
N HIS A 22 -14.29 13.81 12.14
CA HIS A 22 -13.82 14.22 10.81
C HIS A 22 -13.04 15.54 10.85
N GLU A 23 -13.50 16.48 11.65
CA GLU A 23 -12.79 17.74 11.92
C GLU A 23 -12.02 17.62 13.23
N ASN A 24 -10.85 18.24 13.28
CA ASN A 24 -10.03 18.27 14.48
C ASN A 24 -10.66 19.20 15.51
N ASP A 25 -11.08 18.64 16.63
CA ASP A 25 -11.73 19.34 17.74
C ASP A 25 -10.75 19.84 18.81
N GLY A 26 -9.45 19.60 18.63
CA GLY A 26 -8.39 19.95 19.58
C GLY A 26 -8.37 19.10 20.87
N VAL A 27 -9.19 18.04 20.95
CA VAL A 27 -9.28 17.18 22.13
C VAL A 27 -8.34 15.99 22.01
N VAL A 28 -7.42 15.85 22.96
CA VAL A 28 -6.51 14.70 23.01
C VAL A 28 -7.24 13.46 23.51
N VAL A 29 -7.35 12.45 22.66
CA VAL A 29 -7.96 11.15 23.01
C VAL A 29 -7.06 10.03 22.48
N PRO A 30 -6.60 9.10 23.31
CA PRO A 30 -5.62 8.06 22.92
C PRO A 30 -6.24 6.94 22.07
N ARG A 31 -6.92 7.32 20.96
CA ARG A 31 -7.64 6.38 20.10
C ARG A 31 -6.72 5.42 19.36
N LEU A 32 -5.47 5.81 19.08
CA LEU A 32 -4.51 4.96 18.38
C LEU A 32 -4.20 3.67 19.16
N ARG A 33 -4.29 3.72 20.51
CA ARG A 33 -4.12 2.53 21.36
C ARG A 33 -5.09 1.40 21.05
N LYS A 34 -6.23 1.71 20.41
CA LYS A 34 -7.19 0.72 19.92
C LYS A 34 -6.53 -0.36 19.07
N LEU A 35 -5.49 -0.03 18.31
CA LEU A 35 -4.75 -1.02 17.53
C LEU A 35 -4.17 -2.15 18.40
N VAL A 36 -3.83 -1.85 19.65
CA VAL A 36 -3.35 -2.84 20.62
C VAL A 36 -4.51 -3.36 21.48
N ASP A 37 -5.31 -2.46 22.06
CA ASP A 37 -6.31 -2.78 23.08
C ASP A 37 -7.48 -3.59 22.53
N ASP A 38 -7.86 -3.40 21.25
CA ASP A 38 -8.92 -4.14 20.57
C ASP A 38 -8.39 -5.36 19.78
N GLY A 39 -7.08 -5.70 19.89
CA GLY A 39 -6.49 -6.91 19.33
C GLY A 39 -6.15 -6.85 17.84
N TRP A 40 -5.98 -5.66 17.25
CA TRP A 40 -5.60 -5.52 15.83
C TRP A 40 -4.17 -6.00 15.55
N ILE A 41 -3.24 -5.83 16.49
CA ILE A 41 -1.87 -6.33 16.34
C ILE A 41 -1.88 -7.87 16.32
N ASP A 42 -2.57 -8.51 17.27
CA ASP A 42 -2.72 -9.97 17.33
C ASP A 42 -3.42 -10.52 16.06
N HIS A 43 -4.40 -9.77 15.53
CA HIS A 43 -5.07 -10.11 14.29
C HIS A 43 -4.10 -10.10 13.10
N MET A 44 -3.29 -9.04 12.96
CA MET A 44 -2.28 -8.94 11.91
C MET A 44 -1.23 -10.05 12.00
N GLU A 45 -0.73 -10.35 13.21
CA GLU A 45 0.20 -11.45 13.44
C GLU A 45 -0.41 -12.79 13.02
N ARG A 46 -1.63 -13.09 13.48
CA ARG A 46 -2.36 -14.31 13.10
C ARG A 46 -2.64 -14.40 11.60
N LEU A 47 -2.90 -13.26 10.94
CA LEU A 47 -3.13 -13.18 9.50
C LEU A 47 -1.86 -13.45 8.69
N GLY A 48 -0.68 -13.33 9.31
CA GLY A 48 0.63 -13.44 8.67
C GLY A 48 1.13 -12.12 8.08
N ALA A 49 0.55 -10.98 8.48
CA ALA A 49 1.06 -9.67 8.09
C ALA A 49 2.39 -9.36 8.80
N THR A 50 3.36 -8.88 8.03
CA THR A 50 4.72 -8.58 8.53
C THR A 50 5.05 -7.09 8.47
N CYS A 51 4.14 -6.28 7.93
CA CYS A 51 4.30 -4.84 7.84
C CYS A 51 2.95 -4.14 8.03
N LEU A 52 2.89 -3.19 8.96
CA LEU A 52 1.77 -2.25 9.13
C LEU A 52 2.09 -0.95 8.39
N MET A 53 1.25 -0.54 7.47
CA MET A 53 1.31 0.78 6.83
C MET A 53 0.21 1.67 7.39
N LEU A 54 0.59 2.71 8.13
CA LEU A 54 -0.32 3.69 8.70
C LEU A 54 -0.46 4.89 7.74
N ASN A 55 -1.67 5.15 7.26
CA ASN A 55 -2.01 6.44 6.66
C ASN A 55 -1.84 7.58 7.68
N PRO A 56 -1.95 8.86 7.31
CA PRO A 56 -1.46 9.96 8.14
C PRO A 56 -1.85 9.90 9.61
N VAL A 57 -0.87 10.09 10.49
CA VAL A 57 -1.03 10.07 11.96
C VAL A 57 -0.70 11.42 12.62
N PHE A 58 -0.13 12.37 11.85
CA PHE A 58 0.33 13.64 12.40
C PHE A 58 -0.77 14.69 12.37
N GLN A 59 -0.57 15.75 13.17
CA GLN A 59 -1.55 16.81 13.39
C GLN A 59 -2.08 17.38 12.08
N SER A 60 -3.38 17.36 11.92
CA SER A 60 -4.11 17.81 10.73
C SER A 60 -5.43 18.46 11.11
N LEU A 61 -6.10 19.12 10.16
CA LEU A 61 -7.40 19.74 10.43
C LEU A 61 -8.56 18.78 10.16
N THR A 62 -8.43 17.93 9.13
CA THR A 62 -9.54 17.06 8.69
C THR A 62 -9.08 15.62 8.44
N HIS A 63 -8.71 15.28 7.23
CA HIS A 63 -8.48 13.90 6.76
C HIS A 63 -7.04 13.40 6.93
N GLY A 64 -6.16 14.12 7.61
CA GLY A 64 -4.77 13.71 7.81
C GLY A 64 -3.81 14.23 6.73
N TYR A 65 -4.27 14.41 5.50
CA TYR A 65 -3.44 14.90 4.39
C TYR A 65 -3.27 16.42 4.38
N ASP A 66 -4.03 17.15 5.19
CA ASP A 66 -3.90 18.58 5.44
C ASP A 66 -3.04 18.86 6.70
N THR A 67 -1.84 18.29 6.71
CA THR A 67 -0.89 18.31 7.84
C THR A 67 -0.59 19.74 8.30
N THR A 68 -0.67 19.98 9.62
CA THR A 68 -0.36 21.27 10.24
C THR A 68 0.88 21.23 11.13
N ASP A 69 1.27 20.05 11.62
CA ASP A 69 2.49 19.81 12.40
C ASP A 69 2.96 18.35 12.17
N TYR A 70 4.16 18.18 11.65
CA TYR A 70 4.77 16.87 11.42
C TYR A 70 5.41 16.24 12.66
N THR A 71 5.52 16.97 13.76
CA THR A 71 6.24 16.52 14.96
C THR A 71 5.33 16.03 16.07
N THR A 72 4.04 16.34 15.96
CA THR A 72 3.01 16.00 16.95
C THR A 72 1.98 15.07 16.32
N VAL A 73 1.69 13.95 16.98
CA VAL A 73 0.59 13.05 16.59
C VAL A 73 -0.73 13.81 16.69
N ASP A 74 -1.63 13.57 15.76
CA ASP A 74 -2.96 14.17 15.73
C ASP A 74 -3.69 13.93 17.07
N CYS A 75 -4.11 15.00 17.72
CA CYS A 75 -4.72 14.92 19.04
C CYS A 75 -5.96 14.01 19.06
N ARG A 76 -6.66 13.89 17.95
CA ARG A 76 -7.78 12.94 17.80
C ARG A 76 -7.34 11.48 17.90
N LEU A 77 -6.06 11.18 17.62
CA LEU A 77 -5.45 9.83 17.72
C LEU A 77 -4.73 9.63 19.06
N GLY A 78 -4.24 10.70 19.69
CA GLY A 78 -3.55 10.65 20.96
C GLY A 78 -2.31 11.52 21.03
N THR A 79 -1.24 10.96 21.54
CA THR A 79 0.06 11.59 21.75
C THR A 79 1.17 10.85 21.04
N ASN A 80 2.37 11.44 21.00
CA ASN A 80 3.57 10.77 20.50
C ASN A 80 3.88 9.46 21.26
N ASP A 81 3.59 9.43 22.58
CA ASP A 81 3.75 8.22 23.38
C ASP A 81 2.77 7.10 22.97
N ASP A 82 1.57 7.46 22.50
CA ASP A 82 0.60 6.48 22.00
C ASP A 82 1.04 5.87 20.67
N LEU A 83 1.61 6.66 19.75
CA LEU A 83 2.19 6.15 18.52
C LEU A 83 3.38 5.24 18.82
N ARG A 84 4.30 5.68 19.71
CA ARG A 84 5.43 4.85 20.14
C ARG A 84 4.97 3.52 20.72
N PHE A 85 3.95 3.54 21.57
CA PHE A 85 3.37 2.33 22.17
C PHE A 85 2.86 1.35 21.10
N VAL A 86 2.20 1.85 20.04
CA VAL A 86 1.71 1.00 18.93
C VAL A 86 2.88 0.43 18.14
N VAL A 87 3.88 1.23 17.79
CA VAL A 87 5.06 0.76 17.04
C VAL A 87 5.82 -0.29 17.85
N ASP A 88 6.03 -0.07 19.15
CA ASP A 88 6.67 -1.04 20.04
C ASP A 88 5.88 -2.38 20.13
N ALA A 89 4.55 -2.32 20.06
CA ALA A 89 3.70 -3.51 20.02
C ALA A 89 3.84 -4.25 18.68
N CYS A 90 3.85 -3.54 17.56
CA CYS A 90 4.11 -4.12 16.24
C CYS A 90 5.46 -4.84 16.19
N HIS A 91 6.53 -4.18 16.64
CA HIS A 91 7.87 -4.77 16.64
C HIS A 91 7.96 -6.04 17.51
N LYS A 92 7.27 -6.07 18.66
CA LYS A 92 7.18 -7.28 19.50
C LYS A 92 6.48 -8.44 18.81
N ALA A 93 5.52 -8.15 17.93
CA ALA A 93 4.83 -9.13 17.09
C ALA A 93 5.59 -9.45 15.78
N GLY A 94 6.79 -8.89 15.58
CA GLY A 94 7.57 -9.09 14.35
C GLY A 94 7.06 -8.29 13.14
N ILE A 95 6.21 -7.28 13.37
CA ILE A 95 5.58 -6.45 12.34
C ILE A 95 6.35 -5.14 12.20
N ARG A 96 6.83 -4.82 11.00
CA ARG A 96 7.46 -3.55 10.65
C ARG A 96 6.43 -2.45 10.47
N VAL A 97 6.82 -1.18 10.63
CA VAL A 97 5.90 -0.04 10.52
C VAL A 97 6.36 0.97 9.49
N LEU A 98 5.47 1.26 8.52
CA LEU A 98 5.61 2.36 7.58
C LEU A 98 4.64 3.49 7.99
N LEU A 99 5.14 4.73 8.02
CA LEU A 99 4.28 5.92 8.16
C LEU A 99 4.06 6.61 6.82
N ASP A 100 2.92 7.29 6.71
CA ASP A 100 2.60 8.11 5.55
C ASP A 100 3.33 9.47 5.62
N GLY A 101 4.18 9.74 4.63
CA GLY A 101 4.92 10.98 4.45
C GLY A 101 4.19 11.89 3.47
N VAL A 102 3.37 12.80 3.98
CA VAL A 102 2.64 13.81 3.20
C VAL A 102 3.57 15.00 2.94
N PHE A 103 4.45 14.91 1.95
CA PHE A 103 5.49 15.91 1.71
C PHE A 103 5.27 16.78 0.46
N ASN A 104 4.22 16.51 -0.33
CA ASN A 104 3.90 17.35 -1.48
C ASN A 104 3.19 18.65 -1.09
N HIS A 105 2.38 18.62 -0.04
CA HIS A 105 1.52 19.73 0.39
C HIS A 105 1.29 19.70 1.90
N VAL A 106 0.75 20.80 2.43
CA VAL A 106 0.41 20.98 3.85
C VAL A 106 -0.96 21.65 3.97
N GLY A 107 -1.56 21.56 5.15
CA GLY A 107 -2.74 22.33 5.50
C GLY A 107 -2.44 23.83 5.67
N ARG A 108 -3.46 24.67 5.53
CA ARG A 108 -3.32 26.14 5.64
C ARG A 108 -2.88 26.62 7.03
N GLU A 109 -3.07 25.80 8.08
CA GLU A 109 -2.64 26.10 9.45
C GLU A 109 -1.22 25.55 9.74
N PHE A 110 -0.50 25.01 8.76
CA PHE A 110 0.90 24.71 8.90
C PHE A 110 1.68 25.97 9.29
N PHE A 111 2.53 25.88 10.30
CA PHE A 111 3.15 27.05 10.94
C PHE A 111 3.82 28.02 9.95
N ALA A 112 4.52 27.49 8.94
CA ALA A 112 5.22 28.30 7.95
C ALA A 112 4.23 29.02 7.01
N PHE A 113 3.13 28.37 6.59
CA PHE A 113 2.13 29.01 5.74
C PHE A 113 1.29 30.04 6.54
N ARG A 114 1.02 29.77 7.80
CA ARG A 114 0.40 30.74 8.70
C ARG A 114 1.22 32.02 8.85
N ASP A 115 2.54 31.88 9.02
CA ASP A 115 3.46 33.03 9.04
C ASP A 115 3.43 33.81 7.71
N VAL A 116 3.36 33.12 6.57
CA VAL A 116 3.21 33.78 5.26
C VAL A 116 1.89 34.57 5.19
N ARG A 117 0.78 34.03 5.66
CA ARG A 117 -0.51 34.74 5.68
C ARG A 117 -0.48 35.99 6.57
N GLU A 118 0.25 35.95 7.68
CA GLU A 118 0.38 37.05 8.62
C GLU A 118 1.36 38.13 8.16
N ASN A 119 2.50 37.75 7.59
CA ASN A 119 3.64 38.62 7.30
C ASN A 119 3.87 38.88 5.80
N GLY A 120 3.13 38.20 4.91
CA GLY A 120 3.22 38.35 3.47
C GLY A 120 4.65 38.12 2.95
N GLN A 121 5.14 39.03 2.11
CA GLN A 121 6.50 38.96 1.53
C GLN A 121 7.63 39.09 2.57
N GLN A 122 7.33 39.50 3.81
CA GLN A 122 8.31 39.62 4.89
C GLN A 122 8.50 38.28 5.64
N SER A 123 7.66 37.30 5.41
CA SER A 123 7.82 35.97 6.01
C SER A 123 9.11 35.32 5.57
N ARG A 124 9.89 34.80 6.51
CA ARG A 124 11.08 33.99 6.21
C ARG A 124 10.74 32.68 5.46
N TYR A 125 9.48 32.24 5.57
CA TYR A 125 8.99 31.02 4.97
C TYR A 125 8.34 31.23 3.61
N ALA A 126 8.31 32.47 3.07
CA ALA A 126 7.67 32.74 1.78
C ALA A 126 8.23 31.87 0.63
N GLY A 127 9.52 31.56 0.66
CA GLY A 127 10.17 30.69 -0.32
C GLY A 127 9.88 29.19 -0.15
N TRP A 128 9.20 28.76 0.92
CA TRP A 128 8.79 27.36 1.11
C TRP A 128 7.56 26.97 0.26
N PHE A 129 6.92 27.98 -0.34
CA PHE A 129 5.72 27.85 -1.16
C PHE A 129 5.90 28.56 -2.50
N ASN A 130 5.14 28.17 -3.52
CA ASN A 130 5.09 28.86 -4.79
C ASN A 130 3.93 29.89 -4.73
N ILE A 131 4.28 31.16 -4.47
CA ILE A 131 3.33 32.23 -4.21
C ILE A 131 3.25 33.20 -5.39
N ASP A 132 2.03 33.54 -5.81
CA ASP A 132 1.73 34.64 -6.74
C ASP A 132 1.29 35.87 -5.93
N TRP A 133 2.21 36.79 -5.72
CA TRP A 133 1.96 38.03 -4.98
C TRP A 133 1.04 39.03 -5.68
N ASN A 134 0.72 38.80 -6.96
CA ASN A 134 -0.21 39.64 -7.72
C ASN A 134 -1.61 39.00 -7.83
N GLY A 135 -1.74 37.75 -7.37
CA GLY A 135 -2.98 37.00 -7.36
C GLY A 135 -3.79 37.20 -6.08
N ASN A 136 -4.82 36.38 -5.92
CA ASN A 136 -5.57 36.24 -4.69
C ASN A 136 -6.06 34.81 -4.54
N SER A 137 -6.14 34.32 -3.32
CA SER A 137 -6.74 33.02 -3.02
C SER A 137 -8.26 33.12 -2.86
N GLU A 138 -8.96 32.00 -2.86
CA GLU A 138 -10.40 31.95 -2.55
C GLU A 138 -10.70 32.37 -1.09
N PHE A 139 -9.69 32.35 -0.23
CA PHE A 139 -9.77 32.81 1.17
C PHE A 139 -9.49 34.33 1.33
N ASN A 140 -9.26 35.02 0.21
CA ASN A 140 -8.95 36.45 0.19
C ASN A 140 -7.67 36.80 0.97
N ASP A 141 -6.61 36.01 0.80
CA ASP A 141 -5.32 36.21 1.50
C ASP A 141 -4.52 37.41 0.95
N GLY A 142 -4.91 37.99 -0.21
CA GLY A 142 -4.17 39.05 -0.89
C GLY A 142 -2.99 38.56 -1.74
N PHE A 143 -2.84 37.26 -1.91
CA PHE A 143 -1.92 36.56 -2.79
C PHE A 143 -2.50 35.21 -3.25
N GLY A 144 -2.03 34.69 -4.37
CA GLY A 144 -2.31 33.31 -4.83
C GLY A 144 -1.18 32.37 -4.43
N TYR A 145 -1.41 31.06 -4.47
CA TYR A 145 -0.41 30.03 -4.20
C TYR A 145 -0.75 28.75 -4.95
N GLU A 146 0.27 27.94 -5.23
CA GLU A 146 0.07 26.59 -5.78
C GLU A 146 -0.56 25.66 -4.75
N THR A 147 -1.42 24.76 -5.25
CA THR A 147 -2.13 23.77 -4.44
C THR A 147 -2.00 22.39 -5.06
N TRP A 148 -2.26 21.35 -4.28
CA TRP A 148 -2.42 20.02 -4.85
C TRP A 148 -3.80 19.92 -5.55
N ALA A 149 -3.78 19.51 -6.83
CA ALA A 149 -4.98 19.27 -7.65
C ALA A 149 -6.05 20.39 -7.64
N GLY A 150 -5.66 21.65 -7.37
CA GLY A 150 -6.59 22.78 -7.28
C GLY A 150 -7.35 22.86 -5.95
N VAL A 151 -7.02 22.03 -4.96
CA VAL A 151 -7.64 22.05 -3.62
C VAL A 151 -6.96 23.12 -2.78
N SER A 152 -7.62 24.23 -2.56
CA SER A 152 -7.07 25.45 -1.92
C SER A 152 -6.68 25.27 -0.44
N THR A 153 -7.22 24.25 0.22
CA THR A 153 -6.82 23.88 1.59
C THR A 153 -5.51 23.09 1.64
N LEU A 154 -5.00 22.58 0.49
CA LEU A 154 -3.79 21.76 0.38
C LEU A 154 -2.69 22.56 -0.32
N VAL A 155 -1.92 23.30 0.46
CA VAL A 155 -0.90 24.25 -0.01
C VAL A 155 0.35 23.49 -0.44
N LYS A 156 0.73 23.59 -1.73
CA LYS A 156 1.87 22.87 -2.27
C LYS A 156 3.19 23.42 -1.74
N LEU A 157 4.09 22.52 -1.38
CA LEU A 157 5.45 22.82 -0.94
C LEU A 157 6.40 23.02 -2.12
N ASN A 158 7.36 23.93 -1.97
CA ASN A 158 8.37 24.23 -2.97
C ASN A 158 9.68 23.47 -2.67
N HIS A 159 9.85 22.28 -3.21
CA HIS A 159 11.07 21.46 -3.04
C HIS A 159 12.32 22.03 -3.75
N GLY A 160 12.19 23.14 -4.46
CA GLY A 160 13.36 23.95 -4.86
C GLY A 160 14.03 24.69 -3.71
N ASN A 161 13.39 24.74 -2.54
CA ASN A 161 13.91 25.38 -1.34
C ASN A 161 14.63 24.38 -0.41
N PHE A 162 15.94 24.55 -0.25
CA PHE A 162 16.74 23.63 0.58
C PHE A 162 16.41 23.70 2.08
N GLU A 163 16.06 24.88 2.61
CA GLU A 163 15.69 25.01 4.04
C GLU A 163 14.43 24.21 4.37
N LEU A 164 13.46 24.17 3.46
CA LEU A 164 12.28 23.31 3.57
C LEU A 164 12.68 21.81 3.55
N ASN A 165 13.52 21.44 2.59
CA ASN A 165 13.93 20.04 2.44
C ASN A 165 14.73 19.56 3.67
N ASP A 166 15.61 20.40 4.22
CA ASP A 166 16.34 20.10 5.47
C ASP A 166 15.39 19.97 6.66
N TYR A 167 14.39 20.85 6.78
CA TYR A 167 13.35 20.73 7.79
C TYR A 167 12.61 19.39 7.71
N LEU A 168 12.17 18.98 6.51
CA LEU A 168 11.49 17.70 6.32
C LEU A 168 12.42 16.50 6.58
N ALA A 169 13.71 16.63 6.25
CA ALA A 169 14.70 15.61 6.59
C ALA A 169 14.86 15.44 8.10
N ASP A 170 14.87 16.53 8.85
CA ASP A 170 14.95 16.50 10.31
C ASP A 170 13.65 15.92 10.93
N VAL A 171 12.49 16.18 10.32
CA VAL A 171 11.22 15.53 10.68
C VAL A 171 11.34 14.01 10.53
N ILE A 172 11.80 13.51 9.39
CA ILE A 172 11.95 12.07 9.14
C ILE A 172 12.91 11.43 10.14
N ARG A 173 14.07 12.06 10.38
CA ARG A 173 15.02 11.58 11.40
C ARG A 173 14.43 11.61 12.80
N GLY A 174 13.58 12.60 13.08
CA GLY A 174 12.80 12.69 14.31
C GLY A 174 11.85 11.49 14.45
N TRP A 175 11.11 11.15 13.42
CA TRP A 175 10.21 9.99 13.43
C TRP A 175 10.94 8.66 13.68
N VAL A 176 12.11 8.48 13.04
CA VAL A 176 12.95 7.30 13.30
C VAL A 176 13.43 7.26 14.75
N ARG A 177 13.94 8.38 15.28
CA ARG A 177 14.45 8.45 16.65
C ARG A 177 13.34 8.25 17.71
N ASP A 178 12.17 8.89 17.48
CA ASP A 178 11.13 9.01 18.50
C ASP A 178 10.14 7.84 18.44
N PHE A 179 9.91 7.25 17.25
CA PHE A 179 8.95 6.19 17.03
C PHE A 179 9.55 4.87 16.53
N ASP A 180 10.81 4.86 16.10
CA ASP A 180 11.52 3.68 15.59
C ASP A 180 10.88 3.04 14.34
N ILE A 181 10.33 3.85 13.44
CA ILE A 181 9.68 3.38 12.21
C ILE A 181 10.66 2.77 11.22
N ASP A 182 10.18 1.89 10.34
CA ASP A 182 11.00 1.10 9.41
C ASP A 182 10.99 1.64 7.97
N GLY A 183 10.17 2.63 7.69
CA GLY A 183 10.10 3.25 6.37
C GLY A 183 8.93 4.22 6.21
N LEU A 184 8.74 4.69 4.99
CA LEU A 184 7.69 5.64 4.62
C LEU A 184 6.89 5.15 3.41
N ARG A 185 5.59 5.40 3.42
CA ARG A 185 4.79 5.56 2.20
C ARG A 185 4.84 7.04 1.85
N LEU A 186 5.16 7.40 0.61
CA LEU A 186 5.19 8.78 0.15
C LEU A 186 3.89 9.10 -0.58
N ASP A 187 3.09 9.96 0.04
CA ASP A 187 1.85 10.47 -0.51
C ASP A 187 2.11 11.19 -1.84
N VAL A 188 1.25 10.91 -2.83
CA VAL A 188 1.31 11.48 -4.19
C VAL A 188 2.73 11.61 -4.76
N ALA A 189 3.53 10.55 -4.63
CA ALA A 189 4.93 10.55 -5.07
C ALA A 189 5.09 10.96 -6.55
N TYR A 190 4.07 10.73 -7.37
CA TYR A 190 4.02 11.17 -8.77
C TYR A 190 3.98 12.70 -8.95
N CYS A 191 3.67 13.45 -7.89
CA CYS A 191 3.69 14.92 -7.86
C CYS A 191 4.99 15.49 -7.27
N LEU A 192 5.82 14.66 -6.65
CA LEU A 192 7.10 15.08 -6.07
C LEU A 192 8.15 15.28 -7.15
N ASP A 193 8.97 16.31 -6.99
CA ASP A 193 10.13 16.53 -7.85
C ASP A 193 11.12 15.37 -7.74
N ARG A 194 11.66 14.92 -8.88
CA ARG A 194 12.60 13.79 -8.90
C ARG A 194 13.88 14.07 -8.11
N GLY A 195 14.33 15.31 -8.07
CA GLY A 195 15.49 15.72 -7.24
C GLY A 195 15.19 15.57 -5.76
N TYR A 196 13.97 15.90 -5.34
CA TYR A 196 13.52 15.71 -3.97
C TYR A 196 13.37 14.23 -3.61
N LEU A 197 12.83 13.40 -4.50
CA LEU A 197 12.80 11.93 -4.31
C LEU A 197 14.21 11.36 -4.13
N GLY A 198 15.18 11.82 -4.94
CA GLY A 198 16.59 11.45 -4.78
C GLY A 198 17.18 11.92 -3.45
N TYR A 199 16.77 13.08 -2.95
CA TYR A 199 17.17 13.56 -1.63
C TYR A 199 16.56 12.71 -0.50
N LEU A 200 15.28 12.35 -0.58
CA LEU A 200 14.64 11.42 0.36
C LEU A 200 15.34 10.06 0.37
N ARG A 201 15.77 9.56 -0.80
CA ARG A 201 16.54 8.31 -0.89
C ARG A 201 17.87 8.41 -0.14
N GLN A 202 18.59 9.51 -0.27
CA GLN A 202 19.84 9.72 0.47
C GLN A 202 19.63 9.72 1.98
N ILE A 203 18.54 10.35 2.45
CA ILE A 203 18.16 10.31 3.88
C ILE A 203 17.90 8.89 4.32
N ALA A 204 17.08 8.15 3.56
CA ALA A 204 16.73 6.77 3.87
C ALA A 204 17.95 5.82 3.83
N ASP A 205 18.90 6.04 2.92
CA ASP A 205 20.16 5.29 2.87
C ASP A 205 21.05 5.59 4.09
N GLY A 206 21.11 6.86 4.53
CA GLY A 206 21.80 7.25 5.76
C GLY A 206 21.19 6.55 6.99
N ILE A 207 19.87 6.58 7.13
CA ILE A 207 19.15 5.88 8.20
C ILE A 207 19.41 4.37 8.13
N SER A 208 19.36 3.79 6.94
CA SER A 208 19.64 2.35 6.73
C SER A 208 21.06 1.98 7.18
N GLN A 209 22.05 2.82 6.85
CA GLN A 209 23.43 2.60 7.26
C GLN A 209 23.61 2.69 8.78
N GLU A 210 22.97 3.66 9.42
CA GLU A 210 23.02 3.85 10.88
C GLU A 210 22.37 2.69 11.64
N ARG A 211 21.24 2.18 11.12
CA ARG A 211 20.48 1.06 11.74
C ARG A 211 21.05 -0.32 11.39
N GLY A 212 21.83 -0.44 10.31
CA GLY A 212 22.26 -1.73 9.75
C GLY A 212 21.13 -2.51 9.08
N GLU A 213 20.00 -1.88 8.80
CA GLU A 213 18.80 -2.45 8.18
C GLU A 213 18.16 -1.45 7.24
N LYS A 214 17.53 -1.96 6.18
CA LYS A 214 16.91 -1.14 5.14
C LYS A 214 15.76 -0.29 5.71
N PHE A 215 15.84 1.03 5.51
CA PHE A 215 14.72 1.96 5.67
C PHE A 215 14.04 2.13 4.33
N VAL A 216 12.76 1.72 4.24
CA VAL A 216 12.05 1.52 2.98
C VAL A 216 11.29 2.79 2.57
N LEU A 217 11.29 3.10 1.26
CA LEU A 217 10.45 4.13 0.65
C LEU A 217 9.48 3.48 -0.34
N VAL A 218 8.18 3.61 -0.10
CA VAL A 218 7.11 3.17 -0.99
C VAL A 218 6.39 4.39 -1.54
N GLY A 219 6.50 4.66 -2.84
CA GLY A 219 5.85 5.83 -3.46
C GLY A 219 4.41 5.52 -3.87
N GLU A 220 3.47 6.42 -3.58
CA GLU A 220 2.18 6.35 -4.24
C GLU A 220 2.28 6.89 -5.67
N THR A 221 1.92 6.03 -6.65
CA THR A 221 1.85 6.40 -8.06
C THR A 221 0.59 5.80 -8.67
N MET A 222 -0.11 6.56 -9.52
CA MET A 222 -1.40 6.12 -10.07
C MET A 222 -1.31 5.66 -11.52
N PHE A 223 -0.34 6.16 -12.29
CA PHE A 223 -0.26 5.91 -13.74
C PHE A 223 1.14 6.21 -14.28
N GLY A 224 1.40 5.76 -15.51
CA GLY A 224 2.66 6.00 -16.22
C GLY A 224 3.65 4.85 -16.08
N ASP A 225 4.88 5.10 -16.46
CA ASP A 225 5.99 4.16 -16.26
C ASP A 225 6.54 4.35 -14.85
N TYR A 226 6.36 3.38 -13.99
CA TYR A 226 6.75 3.41 -12.58
C TYR A 226 8.27 3.53 -12.36
N ASN A 227 9.08 3.20 -13.37
CA ASN A 227 10.54 3.45 -13.34
C ASN A 227 10.92 4.93 -13.19
N GLN A 228 9.96 5.85 -13.37
CA GLN A 228 10.19 7.27 -13.10
C GLN A 228 10.32 7.57 -11.60
N TRP A 229 9.74 6.75 -10.75
CA TRP A 229 9.68 6.94 -9.28
C TRP A 229 10.36 5.83 -8.48
N MET A 230 10.71 4.72 -9.13
CA MET A 230 11.22 3.50 -8.49
C MET A 230 12.56 3.07 -9.07
N GLY A 231 13.42 2.52 -8.23
CA GLY A 231 14.73 1.96 -8.59
C GLY A 231 15.89 2.71 -7.96
N ASP A 232 17.10 2.53 -8.52
CA ASP A 232 18.33 3.09 -7.95
C ASP A 232 18.24 4.61 -7.77
N GLY A 233 18.42 5.06 -6.53
CA GLY A 233 18.37 6.48 -6.16
C GLY A 233 16.96 7.06 -5.95
N LEU A 234 15.89 6.23 -5.99
CA LEU A 234 14.50 6.63 -5.82
C LEU A 234 13.78 5.74 -4.78
N CYS A 235 12.45 5.54 -4.94
CA CYS A 235 11.69 4.64 -4.09
C CYS A 235 12.09 3.18 -4.30
N ASP A 236 11.95 2.36 -3.25
CA ASP A 236 12.16 0.91 -3.32
C ASP A 236 11.01 0.22 -4.04
N SER A 237 9.79 0.75 -3.86
CA SER A 237 8.55 0.24 -4.41
C SER A 237 7.58 1.39 -4.70
N VAL A 238 6.57 1.11 -5.51
CA VAL A 238 5.44 2.02 -5.73
C VAL A 238 4.13 1.25 -5.80
N THR A 239 3.00 1.94 -5.58
CA THR A 239 1.66 1.35 -5.67
C THR A 239 1.31 0.92 -7.09
N ASN A 240 0.74 -0.28 -7.24
CA ASN A 240 0.43 -0.88 -8.54
C ASN A 240 -1.03 -0.67 -8.95
N TYR A 241 -1.40 0.57 -9.29
CA TYR A 241 -2.75 0.90 -9.74
C TYR A 241 -3.13 0.26 -11.08
N GLU A 242 -2.15 -0.07 -11.92
CA GLU A 242 -2.40 -0.78 -13.17
C GLU A 242 -2.92 -2.20 -12.90
N ALA A 243 -2.22 -2.96 -12.04
CA ALA A 243 -2.68 -4.28 -11.66
C ALA A 243 -3.98 -4.23 -10.84
N TYR A 244 -4.16 -3.27 -9.94
CA TYR A 244 -5.41 -3.02 -9.23
C TYR A 244 -6.59 -2.95 -10.21
N LYS A 245 -6.47 -2.14 -11.27
CA LYS A 245 -7.52 -2.02 -12.29
C LYS A 245 -7.74 -3.34 -13.03
N GLY A 246 -6.68 -4.03 -13.42
CA GLY A 246 -6.74 -5.32 -14.09
C GLY A 246 -7.38 -6.42 -13.22
N LEU A 247 -7.09 -6.44 -11.92
CA LEU A 247 -7.64 -7.42 -10.98
C LEU A 247 -9.17 -7.38 -10.97
N TRP A 248 -9.80 -6.31 -10.47
CA TRP A 248 -11.26 -6.29 -10.36
C TRP A 248 -11.98 -6.31 -11.72
N SER A 249 -11.41 -5.65 -12.74
CA SER A 249 -12.01 -5.58 -14.08
C SER A 249 -12.05 -6.94 -14.76
N SER A 250 -10.98 -7.74 -14.66
CA SER A 250 -10.90 -9.07 -15.25
C SER A 250 -11.95 -10.03 -14.68
N PHE A 251 -12.17 -9.96 -13.37
CA PHE A 251 -13.16 -10.80 -12.70
C PHE A 251 -14.60 -10.42 -13.10
N ASN A 252 -14.95 -9.13 -13.09
CA ASN A 252 -16.29 -8.66 -13.46
C ASN A 252 -16.61 -8.89 -14.93
N SER A 253 -15.67 -8.55 -15.83
CA SER A 253 -15.87 -8.68 -17.29
C SER A 253 -15.68 -10.10 -17.84
N ALA A 254 -15.29 -11.07 -16.99
CA ALA A 254 -14.89 -12.40 -17.42
C ALA A 254 -13.78 -12.33 -18.50
N ASN A 255 -12.75 -11.54 -18.27
CA ASN A 255 -11.66 -11.33 -19.21
C ASN A 255 -10.29 -11.37 -18.51
N MET A 256 -9.84 -12.59 -18.13
CA MET A 256 -8.56 -12.79 -17.48
C MET A 256 -7.36 -12.35 -18.33
N HIS A 257 -7.53 -12.18 -19.65
CA HIS A 257 -6.47 -11.68 -20.53
C HIS A 257 -6.03 -10.25 -20.15
N GLU A 258 -6.89 -9.45 -19.53
CA GLU A 258 -6.52 -8.09 -19.10
C GLU A 258 -5.47 -8.13 -17.98
N VAL A 259 -5.72 -8.88 -16.91
CA VAL A 259 -4.76 -9.00 -15.81
C VAL A 259 -3.52 -9.79 -16.22
N ALA A 260 -3.67 -10.84 -17.01
CA ALA A 260 -2.56 -11.63 -17.53
C ALA A 260 -1.59 -10.78 -18.36
N TYR A 261 -2.12 -9.90 -19.22
CA TYR A 261 -1.31 -8.95 -19.99
C TYR A 261 -0.56 -7.96 -19.08
N ALA A 262 -1.22 -7.43 -18.04
CA ALA A 262 -0.57 -6.54 -17.09
C ALA A 262 0.58 -7.25 -16.34
N LEU A 263 0.36 -8.49 -15.89
CA LEU A 263 1.37 -9.29 -15.19
C LEU A 263 2.56 -9.63 -16.08
N GLU A 264 2.31 -10.07 -17.34
CA GLU A 264 3.38 -10.34 -18.29
C GLU A 264 4.20 -9.09 -18.57
N ARG A 265 3.55 -7.97 -18.89
CA ARG A 265 4.22 -6.69 -19.17
C ARG A 265 5.04 -6.17 -17.98
N GLN A 266 4.57 -6.40 -16.75
CA GLN A 266 5.24 -5.96 -15.55
C GLN A 266 6.39 -6.86 -15.12
N SER A 267 6.18 -8.17 -15.15
CA SER A 267 7.04 -9.13 -14.44
C SER A 267 7.35 -10.37 -15.26
N GLY A 268 7.16 -10.31 -16.57
CA GLY A 268 7.58 -11.38 -17.50
C GLY A 268 9.10 -11.51 -17.58
N SER A 269 9.55 -12.43 -18.42
CA SER A 269 10.98 -12.74 -18.58
C SER A 269 11.62 -12.11 -19.82
N GLN A 270 10.91 -11.25 -20.53
CA GLN A 270 11.40 -10.64 -21.76
C GLN A 270 12.17 -9.34 -21.47
N PRO A 271 13.13 -8.95 -22.33
CA PRO A 271 13.91 -7.73 -22.13
C PRO A 271 13.11 -6.41 -22.15
N TRP A 272 11.86 -6.44 -22.60
CA TRP A 272 10.95 -5.29 -22.63
C TRP A 272 9.97 -5.25 -21.47
N ASP A 273 9.98 -6.25 -20.58
CA ASP A 273 9.12 -6.26 -19.40
C ASP A 273 9.63 -5.24 -18.38
N LEU A 274 8.70 -4.43 -17.86
CA LEU A 274 9.06 -3.13 -17.27
C LEU A 274 9.68 -3.23 -15.88
N TYR A 275 9.20 -4.19 -15.07
CA TYR A 275 9.50 -4.23 -13.64
C TYR A 275 9.99 -5.60 -13.17
N THR A 276 10.49 -6.43 -14.06
CA THR A 276 11.06 -7.75 -13.70
C THR A 276 12.14 -7.61 -12.63
N GLY A 277 12.00 -8.37 -11.55
CA GLY A 277 12.89 -8.30 -10.37
C GLY A 277 12.63 -7.12 -9.44
N LYS A 278 11.59 -6.31 -9.71
CA LYS A 278 11.10 -5.25 -8.81
C LYS A 278 9.79 -5.66 -8.17
N HIS A 279 9.57 -5.24 -6.93
CA HIS A 279 8.40 -5.60 -6.14
C HIS A 279 7.51 -4.37 -5.94
N LEU A 280 6.45 -4.26 -6.74
CA LEU A 280 5.43 -3.23 -6.58
C LEU A 280 4.56 -3.54 -5.36
N LEU A 281 3.92 -2.53 -4.78
CA LEU A 281 2.90 -2.72 -3.76
C LEU A 281 1.57 -3.06 -4.44
N ASP A 282 1.20 -4.34 -4.43
CA ASP A 282 0.00 -4.87 -5.07
C ASP A 282 -1.19 -4.85 -4.09
N PHE A 283 -2.34 -4.37 -4.55
CA PHE A 283 -3.54 -4.23 -3.72
C PHE A 283 -4.82 -4.43 -4.53
N VAL A 284 -5.92 -4.69 -3.85
CA VAL A 284 -7.26 -4.82 -4.44
C VAL A 284 -8.21 -3.70 -4.04
N ASP A 285 -7.91 -3.03 -2.94
CA ASP A 285 -8.54 -1.79 -2.48
C ASP A 285 -7.62 -1.04 -1.50
N ASN A 286 -7.96 0.20 -1.21
CA ASN A 286 -7.30 1.05 -0.22
C ASN A 286 -8.27 2.14 0.27
N HIS A 287 -7.74 3.17 0.95
CA HIS A 287 -8.52 4.26 1.52
C HIS A 287 -9.04 5.30 0.50
N ASP A 288 -8.67 5.19 -0.78
CA ASP A 288 -9.02 6.13 -1.86
C ASP A 288 -9.87 5.50 -2.97
N VAL A 289 -10.07 4.18 -2.94
CA VAL A 289 -10.87 3.47 -3.94
C VAL A 289 -11.93 2.59 -3.28
N PRO A 290 -13.05 2.29 -3.95
CA PRO A 290 -14.11 1.43 -3.43
C PRO A 290 -13.57 0.09 -2.92
N ARG A 291 -14.14 -0.40 -1.80
CA ARG A 291 -13.83 -1.71 -1.24
C ARG A 291 -14.02 -2.80 -2.28
N ILE A 292 -13.13 -3.78 -2.29
CA ILE A 292 -13.17 -4.85 -3.31
C ILE A 292 -14.45 -5.67 -3.24
N ALA A 293 -15.01 -5.87 -2.04
CA ALA A 293 -16.28 -6.55 -1.86
C ALA A 293 -17.48 -5.79 -2.45
N THR A 294 -17.40 -4.44 -2.57
CA THR A 294 -18.37 -3.61 -3.28
C THR A 294 -18.12 -3.62 -4.79
N LYS A 295 -16.84 -3.65 -5.19
CA LYS A 295 -16.41 -3.52 -6.58
C LYS A 295 -16.71 -4.77 -7.42
N LEU A 296 -16.66 -5.95 -6.79
CA LEU A 296 -16.96 -7.21 -7.48
C LEU A 296 -18.47 -7.43 -7.63
N ASP A 297 -18.91 -7.81 -8.85
CA ASP A 297 -20.28 -8.18 -9.15
C ASP A 297 -20.71 -9.47 -8.43
N ASP A 298 -19.76 -10.35 -8.15
CA ASP A 298 -19.98 -11.62 -7.42
C ASP A 298 -18.94 -11.79 -6.30
N LYS A 299 -19.37 -11.67 -5.05
CA LYS A 299 -18.50 -11.77 -3.88
C LYS A 299 -17.80 -13.13 -3.71
N ARG A 300 -18.31 -14.20 -4.35
CA ARG A 300 -17.65 -15.51 -4.35
C ARG A 300 -16.28 -15.45 -5.06
N GLN A 301 -16.06 -14.43 -5.88
CA GLN A 301 -14.79 -14.18 -6.55
C GLN A 301 -13.70 -13.62 -5.61
N LEU A 302 -14.02 -13.20 -4.38
CA LEU A 302 -13.03 -12.70 -3.42
C LEU A 302 -11.91 -13.72 -3.15
N LYS A 303 -12.24 -15.00 -2.95
CA LYS A 303 -11.23 -16.04 -2.69
C LYS A 303 -10.23 -16.21 -3.84
N PRO A 304 -10.64 -16.47 -5.09
CA PRO A 304 -9.69 -16.56 -6.19
C PRO A 304 -8.99 -15.23 -6.51
N LEU A 305 -9.61 -14.07 -6.25
CA LEU A 305 -8.97 -12.77 -6.42
C LEU A 305 -7.80 -12.59 -5.42
N TYR A 306 -8.00 -12.89 -4.13
CA TYR A 306 -6.90 -12.88 -3.16
C TYR A 306 -5.84 -13.94 -3.49
N GLY A 307 -6.26 -15.13 -3.99
CA GLY A 307 -5.34 -16.15 -4.47
C GLY A 307 -4.44 -15.66 -5.60
N LEU A 308 -4.96 -14.80 -6.48
CA LEU A 308 -4.17 -14.13 -7.51
C LEU A 308 -3.28 -13.03 -6.93
N LEU A 309 -3.83 -12.12 -6.08
CA LEU A 309 -3.09 -11.02 -5.46
C LEU A 309 -1.82 -11.51 -4.75
N PHE A 310 -1.95 -12.51 -3.89
CA PHE A 310 -0.82 -13.05 -3.12
C PHE A 310 0.18 -13.84 -3.95
N ALA A 311 -0.20 -14.28 -5.16
CA ALA A 311 0.68 -14.95 -6.12
C ALA A 311 1.36 -14.01 -7.11
N MET A 312 1.06 -12.72 -7.09
CA MET A 312 1.71 -11.71 -7.95
C MET A 312 3.18 -11.48 -7.55
N CYS A 313 3.93 -10.85 -8.45
CA CYS A 313 5.38 -10.64 -8.27
C CYS A 313 5.73 -9.50 -7.30
N GLY A 314 4.75 -8.72 -6.85
CA GLY A 314 4.93 -7.62 -5.91
C GLY A 314 4.71 -8.01 -4.45
N VAL A 315 4.57 -7.01 -3.61
CA VAL A 315 4.28 -7.13 -2.18
C VAL A 315 2.77 -6.99 -1.99
N PRO A 316 2.06 -8.03 -1.53
CA PRO A 316 0.62 -7.94 -1.31
C PRO A 316 0.28 -6.96 -0.18
N CYS A 317 -0.75 -6.15 -0.41
CA CYS A 317 -1.29 -5.23 0.58
C CYS A 317 -2.80 -5.47 0.75
N VAL A 318 -3.22 -5.60 2.01
CA VAL A 318 -4.63 -5.72 2.38
C VAL A 318 -5.02 -4.54 3.25
N TYR A 319 -6.10 -3.89 2.89
CA TYR A 319 -6.64 -2.75 3.62
C TYR A 319 -7.60 -3.23 4.72
N TYR A 320 -7.51 -2.66 5.92
CA TYR A 320 -8.23 -3.14 7.11
C TYR A 320 -9.72 -3.41 6.85
N GLY A 321 -10.17 -4.59 7.22
CA GLY A 321 -11.54 -5.06 7.04
C GLY A 321 -11.84 -5.72 5.69
N SER A 322 -11.00 -5.55 4.68
CA SER A 322 -11.20 -6.18 3.37
C SER A 322 -10.98 -7.70 3.41
N GLU A 323 -10.17 -8.18 4.34
CA GLU A 323 -9.91 -9.61 4.56
C GLU A 323 -11.07 -10.38 5.17
N TRP A 324 -12.11 -9.70 5.64
CA TRP A 324 -13.40 -10.34 5.97
C TRP A 324 -14.56 -9.81 5.13
N GLY A 325 -14.25 -8.99 4.10
CA GLY A 325 -15.17 -8.61 3.04
C GLY A 325 -16.12 -7.46 3.38
N ILE A 326 -15.65 -6.45 4.14
CA ILE A 326 -16.47 -5.25 4.35
C ILE A 326 -16.70 -4.50 3.03
N GLU A 327 -17.87 -3.91 2.92
CA GLU A 327 -18.27 -3.09 1.79
C GLU A 327 -18.03 -1.60 2.07
N GLY A 328 -17.86 -0.81 1.02
CA GLY A 328 -17.76 0.64 1.07
C GLY A 328 -17.58 1.21 -0.33
N GLU A 329 -18.31 2.26 -0.61
CA GLU A 329 -18.27 3.00 -1.87
C GLU A 329 -18.16 4.49 -1.59
N GLN A 330 -17.71 5.24 -2.57
CA GLN A 330 -17.49 6.68 -2.45
C GLN A 330 -18.70 7.45 -2.98
N HIS A 331 -19.61 7.89 -2.08
CA HIS A 331 -20.79 8.68 -2.46
C HIS A 331 -20.63 10.17 -2.15
N PHE A 332 -20.20 10.50 -0.92
CA PHE A 332 -20.06 11.87 -0.43
C PHE A 332 -18.68 12.09 0.24
N GLY A 333 -17.61 11.87 -0.50
CA GLY A 333 -16.25 11.87 0.04
C GLY A 333 -15.79 10.45 0.41
N ASP A 334 -14.65 10.35 1.09
CA ASP A 334 -13.94 9.09 1.31
C ASP A 334 -14.31 8.39 2.62
N TYR A 335 -15.20 8.96 3.42
CA TYR A 335 -15.49 8.46 4.77
C TYR A 335 -16.07 7.05 4.79
N GLU A 336 -16.85 6.66 3.75
CA GLU A 336 -17.39 5.31 3.63
C GLU A 336 -16.30 4.26 3.35
N LEU A 337 -15.18 4.70 2.74
CA LEU A 337 -14.00 3.87 2.51
C LEU A 337 -13.15 3.72 3.77
N ARG A 338 -13.36 4.59 4.77
CA ARG A 338 -12.54 4.77 5.98
C ARG A 338 -13.37 4.56 7.26
N PRO A 339 -14.15 3.46 7.37
CA PRO A 339 -15.10 3.27 8.48
C PRO A 339 -14.39 3.07 9.82
N ALA A 340 -15.05 3.53 10.90
CA ALA A 340 -14.69 3.12 12.24
C ALA A 340 -15.12 1.66 12.45
N LEU A 341 -14.19 0.84 12.93
CA LEU A 341 -14.45 -0.57 13.26
C LEU A 341 -14.17 -0.83 14.73
N GLY A 342 -14.81 -1.86 15.28
CA GLY A 342 -14.53 -2.40 16.60
C GLY A 342 -13.26 -3.25 16.64
N ALA A 343 -13.31 -4.36 17.38
CA ALA A 343 -12.32 -5.41 17.25
C ALA A 343 -12.40 -6.05 15.86
N PRO A 344 -11.27 -6.56 15.34
CA PRO A 344 -11.26 -7.21 14.03
C PRO A 344 -12.15 -8.45 14.00
N GLU A 345 -12.76 -8.71 12.84
CA GLU A 345 -13.57 -9.90 12.60
C GLU A 345 -12.71 -11.02 11.99
N TRP A 346 -13.21 -12.26 12.12
CA TRP A 346 -12.55 -13.43 11.54
C TRP A 346 -13.57 -14.38 10.94
N ASN A 347 -13.50 -14.61 9.63
CA ASN A 347 -14.41 -15.50 8.89
C ASN A 347 -13.62 -16.36 7.89
N ASP A 348 -14.33 -17.13 7.03
CA ASP A 348 -13.68 -18.02 6.04
C ASP A 348 -12.84 -17.26 5.00
N LEU A 349 -13.12 -16.00 4.72
CA LEU A 349 -12.26 -15.21 3.83
C LEU A 349 -10.96 -14.83 4.56
N THR A 350 -11.04 -14.49 5.84
CA THR A 350 -9.87 -14.23 6.68
C THR A 350 -8.99 -15.47 6.83
N ASP A 351 -9.61 -16.65 7.07
CA ASP A 351 -8.88 -17.93 7.06
C ASP A 351 -8.14 -18.18 5.74
N TRP A 352 -8.80 -17.84 4.64
CA TRP A 352 -8.22 -17.97 3.30
C TRP A 352 -7.03 -17.01 3.08
N VAL A 353 -7.17 -15.74 3.43
CA VAL A 353 -6.08 -14.75 3.33
C VAL A 353 -4.88 -15.17 4.19
N ALA A 354 -5.12 -15.64 5.42
CA ALA A 354 -4.07 -16.17 6.28
C ALA A 354 -3.35 -17.38 5.66
N ALA A 355 -4.10 -18.31 5.07
CA ALA A 355 -3.53 -19.47 4.38
C ALA A 355 -2.64 -19.07 3.19
N LEU A 356 -3.07 -18.05 2.41
CA LEU A 356 -2.28 -17.49 1.31
C LEU A 356 -0.99 -16.83 1.80
N ALA A 357 -1.07 -16.04 2.87
CA ALA A 357 0.09 -15.39 3.47
C ALA A 357 1.14 -16.42 3.93
N HIS A 358 0.70 -17.45 4.66
CA HIS A 358 1.58 -18.54 5.13
C HIS A 358 2.10 -19.44 4.00
N ALA A 359 1.35 -19.61 2.90
CA ALA A 359 1.83 -20.32 1.72
C ALA A 359 2.92 -19.51 0.99
N ARG A 360 2.73 -18.19 0.88
CA ARG A 360 3.71 -17.27 0.27
C ARG A 360 5.04 -17.26 1.04
N GLU A 361 4.99 -17.20 2.36
CA GLU A 361 6.18 -17.23 3.22
C GLU A 361 7.07 -18.47 2.98
N LYS A 362 6.47 -19.57 2.53
CA LYS A 362 7.16 -20.85 2.32
C LYS A 362 7.72 -21.04 0.92
N SER A 363 7.54 -20.06 0.01
CA SER A 363 7.90 -20.22 -1.38
C SER A 363 8.71 -19.05 -1.93
N ASP A 364 9.98 -19.30 -2.19
CA ASP A 364 10.85 -18.34 -2.88
C ASP A 364 10.36 -18.08 -4.33
N ALA A 365 9.78 -19.06 -5.00
CA ALA A 365 9.21 -18.87 -6.31
C ALA A 365 8.04 -17.89 -6.32
N ILE A 366 7.18 -17.91 -5.31
CA ILE A 366 6.07 -16.94 -5.16
C ILE A 366 6.60 -15.54 -4.81
N VAL A 367 7.61 -15.45 -3.96
CA VAL A 367 8.18 -14.14 -3.54
C VAL A 367 9.05 -13.53 -4.64
N TRP A 368 10.01 -14.29 -5.17
CA TRP A 368 11.11 -13.76 -5.99
C TRP A 368 11.03 -14.15 -7.48
N GLY A 369 10.13 -15.07 -7.82
CA GLY A 369 10.04 -15.62 -9.18
C GLY A 369 9.50 -14.60 -10.20
N ASP A 370 9.79 -14.84 -11.46
CA ASP A 370 9.20 -14.18 -12.61
C ASP A 370 7.81 -14.74 -12.94
N TYR A 371 7.08 -14.07 -13.83
CA TYR A 371 5.79 -14.50 -14.34
C TYR A 371 5.93 -15.16 -15.70
N ARG A 372 5.24 -16.27 -15.90
CA ARG A 372 5.08 -16.91 -17.21
C ARG A 372 3.67 -17.46 -17.37
N GLU A 373 2.90 -16.94 -18.32
CA GLU A 373 1.59 -17.49 -18.66
C GLU A 373 1.73 -18.93 -19.23
N LEU A 374 0.88 -19.83 -18.75
CA LEU A 374 0.75 -21.20 -19.26
C LEU A 374 -0.58 -21.40 -20.00
N GLN A 375 -1.68 -20.84 -19.48
CA GLN A 375 -2.99 -20.87 -20.09
C GLN A 375 -3.80 -19.66 -19.63
N CYS A 376 -4.42 -18.96 -20.57
CA CYS A 376 -5.40 -17.92 -20.26
C CYS A 376 -6.71 -18.17 -21.02
N GLN A 377 -7.81 -18.15 -20.31
CA GLN A 377 -9.18 -18.27 -20.80
C GLN A 377 -10.01 -17.12 -20.19
N PRO A 378 -11.21 -16.84 -20.70
CA PRO A 378 -12.02 -15.72 -20.16
C PRO A 378 -12.21 -15.71 -18.65
N ARG A 379 -12.30 -16.87 -18.00
CA ARG A 379 -12.51 -16.99 -16.55
C ARG A 379 -11.45 -17.81 -15.82
N GLN A 380 -10.45 -18.32 -16.50
CA GLN A 380 -9.36 -19.10 -15.92
C GLN A 380 -8.01 -18.51 -16.34
N LEU A 381 -7.09 -18.46 -15.37
CA LEU A 381 -5.71 -18.07 -15.60
C LEU A 381 -4.80 -19.10 -14.94
N VAL A 382 -3.86 -19.64 -15.69
CA VAL A 382 -2.80 -20.52 -15.18
C VAL A 382 -1.45 -19.91 -15.56
N PHE A 383 -0.59 -19.73 -14.59
CA PHE A 383 0.76 -19.18 -14.81
C PHE A 383 1.77 -19.86 -13.89
N GLN A 384 3.02 -19.71 -14.24
CA GLN A 384 4.16 -20.24 -13.50
C GLN A 384 4.91 -19.08 -12.82
N ARG A 385 5.35 -19.34 -11.59
CA ARG A 385 6.36 -18.58 -10.87
C ARG A 385 7.58 -19.46 -10.68
N SER A 386 8.79 -18.93 -10.94
CA SER A 386 10.02 -19.70 -10.82
C SER A 386 11.15 -18.88 -10.22
N HIS A 387 11.88 -19.48 -9.26
CA HIS A 387 13.08 -18.91 -8.68
C HIS A 387 14.09 -20.03 -8.39
N GLY A 388 15.29 -19.94 -8.98
CA GLY A 388 16.24 -21.06 -8.91
C GLY A 388 15.63 -22.37 -9.44
N ASP A 389 15.68 -23.42 -8.62
CA ASP A 389 15.11 -24.72 -8.95
C ASP A 389 13.63 -24.85 -8.51
N GLU A 390 13.11 -23.89 -7.76
CA GLU A 390 11.74 -23.90 -7.28
C GLU A 390 10.78 -23.41 -8.36
N ARG A 391 9.67 -24.11 -8.52
CA ARG A 391 8.62 -23.78 -9.47
C ARG A 391 7.25 -24.03 -8.90
N VAL A 392 6.40 -22.99 -8.95
CA VAL A 392 5.00 -23.06 -8.54
C VAL A 392 4.09 -22.74 -9.72
N ILE A 393 3.10 -23.60 -9.96
CA ILE A 393 2.01 -23.34 -10.90
C ILE A 393 0.83 -22.77 -10.14
N VAL A 394 0.44 -21.55 -10.50
CA VAL A 394 -0.74 -20.88 -9.95
C VAL A 394 -1.89 -21.04 -10.91
N ALA A 395 -3.04 -21.54 -10.42
CA ALA A 395 -4.23 -21.71 -11.24
C ALA A 395 -5.43 -21.03 -10.55
N ILE A 396 -6.11 -20.18 -11.31
CA ILE A 396 -7.25 -19.36 -10.86
C ILE A 396 -8.49 -19.73 -11.68
N ASN A 397 -9.61 -20.00 -11.01
CA ASN A 397 -10.92 -20.12 -11.64
C ASN A 397 -11.91 -19.11 -11.05
N ALA A 398 -12.25 -18.08 -11.82
CA ALA A 398 -13.23 -17.06 -11.47
C ALA A 398 -14.68 -17.42 -11.89
N SER A 399 -14.91 -18.65 -12.36
CA SER A 399 -16.21 -19.13 -12.81
C SER A 399 -17.02 -19.78 -11.68
N ALA A 400 -18.34 -19.70 -11.79
CA ALA A 400 -19.28 -20.50 -10.99
C ALA A 400 -19.31 -21.99 -11.37
N GLU A 401 -18.60 -22.37 -12.41
CA GLU A 401 -18.53 -23.75 -12.93
C GLU A 401 -17.11 -24.29 -12.78
N SER A 402 -16.99 -25.60 -12.57
CA SER A 402 -15.71 -26.28 -12.66
C SER A 402 -15.14 -26.19 -14.08
N ALA A 403 -13.83 -26.13 -14.19
CA ALA A 403 -13.12 -26.14 -15.46
C ALA A 403 -11.98 -27.17 -15.41
N VAL A 404 -11.60 -27.70 -16.55
CA VAL A 404 -10.38 -28.52 -16.68
C VAL A 404 -9.34 -27.72 -17.46
N ALA A 405 -8.24 -27.40 -16.81
CA ALA A 405 -7.12 -26.71 -17.45
C ALA A 405 -6.15 -27.74 -18.06
N HIS A 406 -5.69 -27.45 -19.28
CA HIS A 406 -4.71 -28.28 -20.01
C HIS A 406 -3.51 -27.40 -20.38
N PHE A 407 -2.38 -27.67 -19.76
CA PHE A 407 -1.13 -26.93 -19.96
C PHE A 407 0.06 -27.85 -19.71
N ASP A 408 1.24 -27.45 -20.17
CA ASP A 408 2.48 -28.17 -19.86
C ASP A 408 3.04 -27.63 -18.52
N ALA A 409 2.86 -28.40 -17.47
CA ALA A 409 3.41 -28.08 -16.15
C ALA A 409 4.93 -28.31 -16.09
N GLY A 410 5.50 -29.06 -17.02
CA GLY A 410 6.91 -29.47 -17.02
C GLY A 410 7.30 -30.39 -15.85
N CYS A 411 6.31 -30.86 -15.06
CA CYS A 411 6.45 -31.86 -14.00
C CYS A 411 5.22 -32.79 -14.00
N GLY A 412 5.33 -33.97 -13.38
CA GLY A 412 4.21 -34.90 -13.31
C GLY A 412 3.33 -34.71 -12.09
N ARG A 413 3.93 -34.26 -10.97
CA ARG A 413 3.29 -34.13 -9.68
C ARG A 413 3.66 -32.83 -8.99
N ALA A 414 2.80 -32.42 -8.07
CA ALA A 414 2.98 -31.24 -7.23
C ALA A 414 2.27 -31.42 -5.88
N VAL A 415 2.54 -30.50 -4.96
CA VAL A 415 1.78 -30.33 -3.72
C VAL A 415 1.21 -28.90 -3.71
N ASP A 416 -0.06 -28.75 -3.41
CA ASP A 416 -0.67 -27.44 -3.25
C ASP A 416 -0.15 -26.77 -1.96
N LEU A 417 0.54 -25.65 -2.11
CA LEU A 417 1.12 -24.90 -0.98
C LEU A 417 0.08 -24.36 0.00
N ILE A 418 -1.16 -24.13 -0.46
CA ILE A 418 -2.24 -23.58 0.37
C ILE A 418 -2.85 -24.66 1.25
N THR A 419 -3.13 -25.85 0.67
CA THR A 419 -3.88 -26.93 1.34
C THR A 419 -3.01 -28.10 1.79
N GLY A 420 -1.83 -28.27 1.18
CA GLY A 420 -0.96 -29.43 1.38
C GLY A 420 -1.40 -30.68 0.60
N GLU A 421 -2.45 -30.58 -0.22
CA GLU A 421 -2.98 -31.70 -0.99
C GLU A 421 -2.08 -32.03 -2.20
N PRO A 422 -1.87 -33.33 -2.49
CA PRO A 422 -1.11 -33.72 -3.69
C PRO A 422 -1.92 -33.47 -4.97
N HIS A 423 -1.22 -33.11 -6.05
CA HIS A 423 -1.79 -32.90 -7.37
C HIS A 423 -1.01 -33.66 -8.45
N ASP A 424 -1.74 -34.27 -9.39
CA ASP A 424 -1.19 -34.94 -10.58
C ASP A 424 -1.68 -34.23 -11.83
N PHE A 425 -0.77 -33.81 -12.69
CA PHE A 425 -1.09 -33.09 -13.93
C PHE A 425 -1.53 -34.01 -15.08
N GLY A 426 -1.51 -35.33 -14.89
CA GLY A 426 -1.93 -36.28 -15.89
C GLY A 426 -3.41 -36.21 -16.26
N GLY A 427 -3.74 -35.90 -17.50
CA GLY A 427 -5.13 -35.82 -17.98
C GLY A 427 -5.78 -34.43 -17.83
N GLY A 428 -5.06 -33.44 -17.32
CA GLY A 428 -5.53 -32.10 -17.07
C GLY A 428 -5.82 -31.83 -15.58
N SER A 429 -5.90 -30.56 -15.20
CA SER A 429 -6.12 -30.12 -13.82
C SER A 429 -7.54 -29.61 -13.63
N GLU A 430 -8.32 -30.26 -12.76
CA GLU A 430 -9.65 -29.81 -12.43
C GLU A 430 -9.57 -28.59 -11.50
N LEU A 431 -10.26 -27.51 -11.88
CA LEU A 431 -10.39 -26.27 -11.13
C LEU A 431 -11.84 -26.16 -10.64
N ALA A 432 -12.03 -26.24 -9.34
CA ALA A 432 -13.35 -26.06 -8.73
C ALA A 432 -13.91 -24.65 -8.99
N PRO A 433 -15.22 -24.41 -8.85
CA PRO A 433 -15.79 -23.08 -8.93
C PRO A 433 -15.15 -22.11 -7.93
N PHE A 434 -14.85 -20.89 -8.36
CA PHE A 434 -14.30 -19.80 -7.51
C PHE A 434 -13.08 -20.25 -6.68
N SER A 435 -12.09 -20.85 -7.31
CA SER A 435 -10.92 -21.44 -6.65
C SER A 435 -9.58 -20.84 -7.08
N ALA A 436 -8.59 -21.01 -6.24
CA ALA A 436 -7.18 -20.78 -6.53
C ALA A 436 -6.34 -21.94 -5.98
N TYR A 437 -5.31 -22.32 -6.72
CA TYR A 437 -4.35 -23.38 -6.37
C TYR A 437 -2.93 -22.90 -6.61
N TRP A 438 -2.00 -23.29 -5.74
CA TRP A 438 -0.57 -23.01 -5.86
C TRP A 438 0.21 -24.31 -5.80
N TRP A 439 0.42 -24.94 -6.91
CA TRP A 439 1.05 -26.26 -7.02
C TRP A 439 2.58 -26.14 -7.11
N LEU A 440 3.27 -26.48 -6.02
CA LEU A 440 4.72 -26.61 -5.97
C LEU A 440 5.12 -27.90 -6.71
N CYS A 441 5.84 -27.78 -7.83
CA CYS A 441 6.32 -28.90 -8.63
C CYS A 441 7.37 -29.72 -7.86
N GLU A 442 7.24 -31.07 -7.93
CA GLU A 442 8.22 -32.04 -7.40
C GLU A 442 9.40 -32.25 -8.36
#